data_f15b91e8c49406a15243df76072d49dc
#
_entry.id   f15b91e8c49406a15243df76072d49dc
#
_cell.length_a   1.000
_cell.length_b   1.000
_cell.length_c   1.000
_cell.angle_alpha   90.00
_cell.angle_beta   90.00
_cell.angle_gamma   90.00
#
_symmetry.space_group_name_H-M   'P 1'
#
loop_
_entity.id
_entity.type
_entity.pdbx_description
1 polymer ?
#
loop_
_entity_poly.entity_id
_entity_poly.type
_entity_poly.pdbx_seq_one_letter_code
_entity_poly.pdbx_strand_id
1 'polypeptide(L)'
;MTDTGSTQDQALADDAGDGASEGFAGTDPQDGQDDGTAARLDGVWDVVVVGAGPAGSSAAYAAARSGRRVLLLDKAEHPRYKTCGGGIIGPSRDSLPEDFKLPLQDRISAVTFALNGRWTRTRRSKRMLFGVVNRDEFDLRLVQAAEQAGAVLVTGVTATGVEQRGGDSRTVFVTLAGGRKVEARAVVGADGSASRIGRYVGVSFDQIDLGLEAEIPVPESVSRAWAGRIHLDWGPLPGSYGWVFPKTDSGTLTVGVISARGEGERTKEYLAAYVRRLGLSGFEPLVESGHLTRCRAEDSPLSRGRVLVAGDAAGLLEPWTREGISYALRSGRLAGEWAVQVAEASGAADVRRQALNYAFAIKAGLGVEMRAGKVMLASFEKRPYLFHLAVSVINPAWRAFARTTQGHTTFAQLMRDHRAARKLAAVAGRQ
;
A
#
# COMPACT_ATOMS: atom_id res chain seq x y z
N MET A 1 1.80 35.39 -33.61
CA MET A 1 3.22 35.01 -33.73
C MET A 1 3.64 34.59 -32.36
N THR A 2 3.86 33.43 -32.02
CA THR A 2 3.94 32.03 -32.38
C THR A 2 4.13 31.26 -31.06
N ASP A 3 3.25 30.36 -30.86
CA ASP A 3 3.22 29.36 -29.81
C ASP A 3 4.45 28.45 -29.91
N THR A 4 5.21 28.24 -28.81
CA THR A 4 6.11 27.10 -28.63
C THR A 4 6.38 26.88 -27.14
N GLY A 5 5.68 25.93 -26.51
CA GLY A 5 5.95 25.60 -25.13
C GLY A 5 5.06 24.47 -24.58
N SER A 6 5.14 23.28 -25.16
CA SER A 6 4.65 22.09 -24.44
C SER A 6 5.10 20.82 -25.12
N THR A 7 6.33 20.35 -24.86
CA THR A 7 6.78 18.99 -25.26
C THR A 7 8.04 18.55 -24.50
N GLN A 8 8.19 18.88 -23.21
CA GLN A 8 9.34 18.39 -22.41
C GLN A 8 8.96 17.60 -21.15
N ASP A 9 7.68 17.49 -20.79
CA ASP A 9 7.29 16.78 -19.54
C ASP A 9 6.93 15.31 -19.72
N GLN A 10 7.00 14.75 -20.92
CA GLN A 10 6.67 13.34 -21.16
C GLN A 10 7.88 12.38 -21.24
N ALA A 11 9.09 12.87 -21.29
CA ALA A 11 10.29 12.07 -21.51
C ALA A 11 11.00 11.57 -20.24
N LEU A 12 10.56 11.93 -19.03
CA LEU A 12 11.20 11.53 -17.77
C LEU A 12 10.51 10.37 -17.03
N ALA A 13 9.49 9.75 -17.63
CA ALA A 13 8.74 8.67 -17.00
C ALA A 13 9.19 7.25 -17.38
N ASP A 14 10.01 7.08 -18.39
CA ASP A 14 10.31 5.76 -18.96
C ASP A 14 11.67 5.14 -18.58
N ASP A 15 12.51 5.83 -17.80
CA ASP A 15 13.88 5.36 -17.50
C ASP A 15 14.17 5.11 -16.00
N ALA A 16 13.15 4.79 -15.20
CA ALA A 16 13.36 4.17 -13.91
C ALA A 16 13.31 2.65 -14.09
N GLY A 17 14.34 2.10 -14.73
CA GLY A 17 14.57 0.69 -14.85
C GLY A 17 14.67 0.02 -13.49
N ASP A 18 14.07 -1.15 -13.39
CA ASP A 18 14.21 -2.15 -12.34
C ASP A 18 15.72 -2.51 -12.17
N GLY A 19 16.43 -1.70 -11.46
CA GLY A 19 17.81 -1.96 -11.09
C GLY A 19 17.85 -2.71 -9.77
N ALA A 20 17.89 -4.03 -9.82
CA ALA A 20 18.60 -4.84 -8.84
C ALA A 20 18.35 -6.33 -9.08
N SER A 21 19.31 -6.98 -9.57
CA SER A 21 19.83 -8.31 -9.22
C SER A 21 20.67 -8.83 -10.37
N GLU A 22 21.91 -8.41 -10.42
CA GLU A 22 22.92 -9.17 -11.14
C GLU A 22 23.42 -10.30 -10.22
N GLY A 23 23.37 -11.52 -10.77
CA GLY A 23 24.15 -12.61 -10.27
C GLY A 23 23.42 -13.88 -9.86
N PHE A 24 22.75 -14.54 -10.81
CA PHE A 24 22.71 -16.00 -10.84
C PHE A 24 22.51 -16.45 -12.30
N ALA A 25 23.54 -17.07 -12.86
CA ALA A 25 23.45 -17.77 -14.13
C ALA A 25 22.47 -18.93 -13.95
N GLY A 26 21.26 -18.74 -14.42
CA GLY A 26 20.20 -19.75 -14.45
C GLY A 26 20.33 -20.59 -15.68
N THR A 27 20.46 -21.88 -15.50
CA THR A 27 20.16 -22.91 -16.47
C THR A 27 18.74 -22.75 -16.99
N ASP A 28 18.61 -22.79 -18.29
CA ASP A 28 17.36 -22.84 -19.05
C ASP A 28 16.42 -23.92 -18.49
N PRO A 29 15.21 -23.62 -18.02
CA PRO A 29 14.24 -24.64 -17.68
C PRO A 29 13.39 -24.93 -18.93
N GLN A 30 13.80 -25.92 -19.68
CA GLN A 30 12.96 -26.52 -20.70
C GLN A 30 11.93 -27.47 -20.10
N ASP A 31 10.71 -27.32 -20.58
CA ASP A 31 9.66 -28.34 -20.75
C ASP A 31 9.38 -29.32 -19.59
N GLY A 32 8.34 -29.04 -18.80
CA GLY A 32 7.75 -30.02 -17.89
C GLY A 32 6.73 -29.52 -16.87
N GLN A 33 6.50 -28.20 -16.72
CA GLN A 33 5.56 -27.64 -15.73
C GLN A 33 4.26 -27.01 -16.31
N ASP A 34 4.01 -27.15 -17.60
CA ASP A 34 3.01 -26.33 -18.31
C ASP A 34 1.57 -26.87 -18.23
N ASP A 35 1.35 -28.19 -18.12
CA ASP A 35 0.00 -28.78 -18.20
C ASP A 35 -0.90 -28.42 -17.00
N GLY A 36 -0.39 -28.42 -15.80
CA GLY A 36 -1.17 -28.14 -14.58
C GLY A 36 -1.58 -26.67 -14.45
N THR A 37 -0.69 -25.74 -14.77
CA THR A 37 -0.95 -24.30 -14.75
C THR A 37 -1.89 -23.90 -15.88
N ALA A 38 -1.72 -24.49 -17.05
CA ALA A 38 -2.57 -24.27 -18.20
C ALA A 38 -4.03 -24.61 -17.89
N ALA A 39 -4.29 -25.77 -17.32
CA ALA A 39 -5.65 -26.21 -16.96
C ALA A 39 -6.30 -25.30 -15.88
N ARG A 40 -5.51 -24.75 -14.98
CA ARG A 40 -6.00 -23.83 -13.93
C ARG A 40 -6.41 -22.45 -14.46
N LEU A 41 -5.99 -22.06 -15.66
CA LEU A 41 -6.31 -20.78 -16.28
C LEU A 41 -7.52 -20.85 -17.22
N ASP A 42 -8.03 -22.04 -17.51
CA ASP A 42 -9.06 -22.25 -18.53
C ASP A 42 -10.48 -21.93 -18.05
N GLY A 43 -11.33 -21.61 -19.04
CA GLY A 43 -12.73 -21.29 -18.85
C GLY A 43 -13.00 -19.85 -18.45
N VAL A 44 -14.28 -19.53 -18.25
CA VAL A 44 -14.72 -18.19 -17.85
C VAL A 44 -14.74 -18.10 -16.32
N TRP A 45 -14.02 -17.15 -15.78
CA TRP A 45 -13.99 -16.84 -14.36
C TRP A 45 -15.06 -15.80 -14.02
N ASP A 46 -15.68 -15.89 -12.84
CA ASP A 46 -16.57 -14.82 -12.41
C ASP A 46 -15.75 -13.57 -12.08
N VAL A 47 -14.64 -13.74 -11.33
CA VAL A 47 -13.73 -12.65 -10.99
C VAL A 47 -12.29 -13.10 -11.19
N VAL A 48 -11.49 -12.31 -11.90
CA VAL A 48 -10.03 -12.41 -11.93
C VAL A 48 -9.43 -11.26 -11.15
N VAL A 49 -8.60 -11.58 -10.18
CA VAL A 49 -7.83 -10.60 -9.37
C VAL A 49 -6.37 -10.65 -9.79
N VAL A 50 -5.81 -9.50 -10.15
CA VAL A 50 -4.41 -9.37 -10.57
C VAL A 50 -3.58 -8.73 -9.47
N GLY A 51 -2.62 -9.49 -8.91
CA GLY A 51 -1.79 -9.14 -7.77
C GLY A 51 -2.28 -9.75 -6.45
N ALA A 52 -1.44 -10.55 -5.78
CA ALA A 52 -1.75 -11.24 -4.53
C ALA A 52 -1.14 -10.54 -3.28
N GLY A 53 -0.93 -9.23 -3.33
CA GLY A 53 -0.68 -8.42 -2.14
C GLY A 53 -1.94 -8.22 -1.30
N PRO A 54 -1.88 -7.43 -0.20
CA PRO A 54 -3.02 -7.27 0.72
C PRO A 54 -4.33 -6.85 0.05
N ALA A 55 -4.29 -6.00 -0.99
CA ALA A 55 -5.49 -5.59 -1.72
C ALA A 55 -6.10 -6.74 -2.52
N GLY A 56 -5.27 -7.48 -3.27
CA GLY A 56 -5.76 -8.56 -4.12
C GLY A 56 -6.20 -9.77 -3.32
N SER A 57 -5.43 -10.18 -2.31
CA SER A 57 -5.84 -11.28 -1.42
C SER A 57 -7.14 -10.97 -0.70
N SER A 58 -7.33 -9.71 -0.23
CA SER A 58 -8.59 -9.28 0.38
C SER A 58 -9.76 -9.27 -0.62
N ALA A 59 -9.51 -8.86 -1.89
CA ALA A 59 -10.52 -8.90 -2.94
C ALA A 59 -10.91 -10.34 -3.31
N ALA A 60 -9.92 -11.21 -3.48
CA ALA A 60 -10.14 -12.62 -3.79
C ALA A 60 -10.89 -13.33 -2.67
N TYR A 61 -10.51 -13.09 -1.39
CA TYR A 61 -11.20 -13.58 -0.22
C TYR A 61 -12.68 -13.17 -0.21
N ALA A 62 -12.96 -11.87 -0.38
CA ALA A 62 -14.32 -11.36 -0.34
C ALA A 62 -15.18 -11.91 -1.50
N ALA A 63 -14.64 -12.00 -2.70
CA ALA A 63 -15.34 -12.55 -3.86
C ALA A 63 -15.60 -14.06 -3.73
N ALA A 64 -14.60 -14.83 -3.27
CA ALA A 64 -14.72 -16.28 -3.10
C ALA A 64 -15.75 -16.66 -2.04
N ARG A 65 -15.83 -15.92 -0.93
CA ARG A 65 -16.87 -16.12 0.10
C ARG A 65 -18.31 -15.95 -0.42
N SER A 66 -18.49 -15.30 -1.55
CA SER A 66 -19.80 -15.22 -2.22
C SER A 66 -20.12 -16.43 -3.10
N GLY A 67 -19.31 -17.50 -3.04
CA GLY A 67 -19.47 -18.71 -3.84
C GLY A 67 -19.13 -18.54 -5.31
N ARG A 68 -18.38 -17.49 -5.68
CA ARG A 68 -17.97 -17.22 -7.06
C ARG A 68 -16.68 -17.95 -7.43
N ARG A 69 -16.55 -18.26 -8.70
CA ARG A 69 -15.32 -18.82 -9.27
C ARG A 69 -14.29 -17.68 -9.42
N VAL A 70 -13.29 -17.66 -8.52
CA VAL A 70 -12.30 -16.58 -8.40
C VAL A 70 -10.91 -17.10 -8.74
N LEU A 71 -10.21 -16.39 -9.63
CA LEU A 71 -8.80 -16.60 -9.94
C LEU A 71 -7.97 -15.45 -9.38
N LEU A 72 -6.95 -15.76 -8.58
CA LEU A 72 -5.96 -14.83 -8.05
C LEU A 72 -4.62 -15.05 -8.76
N LEU A 73 -4.14 -14.03 -9.48
CA LEU A 73 -2.89 -14.07 -10.24
C LEU A 73 -1.81 -13.25 -9.55
N ASP A 74 -0.59 -13.76 -9.43
CA ASP A 74 0.58 -12.97 -9.02
C ASP A 74 1.80 -13.31 -9.89
N LYS A 75 2.64 -12.29 -10.14
CA LYS A 75 3.90 -12.46 -10.85
C LYS A 75 4.99 -13.14 -10.02
N ALA A 76 4.88 -13.08 -8.69
CA ALA A 76 5.82 -13.63 -7.74
C ALA A 76 5.27 -14.89 -7.08
N GLU A 77 6.18 -15.79 -6.71
CA GLU A 77 5.91 -16.88 -5.79
C GLU A 77 5.80 -16.35 -4.37
N HIS A 78 4.99 -17.01 -3.53
CA HIS A 78 4.86 -16.69 -2.11
C HIS A 78 5.51 -17.79 -1.26
N PRO A 79 6.21 -17.42 -0.15
CA PRO A 79 6.40 -16.07 0.43
C PRO A 79 7.37 -15.20 -0.39
N ARG A 80 7.13 -13.89 -0.43
CA ARG A 80 7.98 -12.93 -1.14
C ARG A 80 8.31 -11.70 -0.30
N TYR A 81 9.51 -11.17 -0.47
CA TYR A 81 9.88 -9.88 0.13
C TYR A 81 9.02 -8.74 -0.43
N LYS A 82 8.73 -7.75 0.41
CA LYS A 82 8.08 -6.49 0.01
C LYS A 82 8.54 -5.35 0.89
N THR A 83 9.14 -4.33 0.30
CA THR A 83 9.52 -3.06 0.96
C THR A 83 8.37 -2.51 1.79
N CYS A 84 8.50 -2.50 3.12
CA CYS A 84 7.49 -1.98 4.03
C CYS A 84 7.92 -2.16 5.50
N GLY A 85 7.79 -1.15 6.34
CA GLY A 85 8.01 -1.29 7.79
C GLY A 85 7.09 -2.31 8.50
N GLY A 86 6.04 -2.79 7.86
CA GLY A 86 5.18 -3.86 8.37
C GLY A 86 4.22 -3.44 9.48
N GLY A 87 3.92 -2.16 9.64
CA GLY A 87 3.01 -1.67 10.68
C GLY A 87 1.53 -2.00 10.42
N ILE A 88 0.91 -2.79 11.31
CA ILE A 88 -0.50 -3.19 11.24
C ILE A 88 -1.29 -2.38 12.27
N ILE A 89 -1.85 -1.26 11.84
CA ILE A 89 -2.67 -0.37 12.66
C ILE A 89 -4.10 -0.94 12.88
N GLY A 90 -4.88 -0.30 13.77
CA GLY A 90 -6.25 -0.73 14.09
C GLY A 90 -7.13 -0.96 12.87
N PRO A 91 -7.28 0.00 11.94
CA PRO A 91 -8.09 -0.18 10.73
C PRO A 91 -7.66 -1.36 9.83
N SER A 92 -6.35 -1.70 9.82
CA SER A 92 -5.87 -2.90 9.14
C SER A 92 -6.39 -4.17 9.81
N ARG A 93 -6.29 -4.26 11.16
CA ARG A 93 -6.76 -5.42 11.93
C ARG A 93 -8.26 -5.67 11.75
N ASP A 94 -9.05 -4.60 11.77
CA ASP A 94 -10.49 -4.67 11.64
C ASP A 94 -10.95 -5.07 10.22
N SER A 95 -10.02 -5.13 9.27
CA SER A 95 -10.27 -5.46 7.86
C SER A 95 -9.69 -6.82 7.43
N LEU A 96 -9.09 -7.55 8.37
CA LEU A 96 -8.55 -8.88 8.13
C LEU A 96 -9.67 -9.93 7.98
N PRO A 97 -9.41 -11.06 7.32
CA PRO A 97 -10.30 -12.20 7.32
C PRO A 97 -10.69 -12.64 8.74
N GLU A 98 -11.87 -13.25 8.86
CA GLU A 98 -12.34 -13.85 10.11
C GLU A 98 -11.32 -14.87 10.62
N ASP A 99 -11.06 -14.88 11.93
CA ASP A 99 -10.07 -15.76 12.58
C ASP A 99 -8.61 -15.61 12.12
N PHE A 100 -8.29 -14.55 11.40
CA PHE A 100 -6.93 -14.30 10.92
C PHE A 100 -5.94 -14.07 12.06
N LYS A 101 -4.95 -14.95 12.18
CA LYS A 101 -3.88 -14.83 13.17
C LYS A 101 -2.73 -14.01 12.61
N LEU A 102 -2.55 -12.80 13.14
CA LEU A 102 -1.43 -11.92 12.76
C LEU A 102 -0.08 -12.55 13.13
N PRO A 103 0.86 -12.68 12.18
CA PRO A 103 2.24 -13.12 12.45
C PRO A 103 3.06 -11.94 13.00
N LEU A 104 2.81 -11.60 14.27
CA LEU A 104 3.44 -10.44 14.90
C LEU A 104 4.92 -10.72 15.19
N GLN A 105 5.78 -9.82 14.76
CA GLN A 105 7.19 -9.74 15.10
C GLN A 105 7.43 -8.85 16.32
N ASP A 106 6.55 -7.87 16.53
CA ASP A 106 6.57 -7.02 17.73
C ASP A 106 5.19 -6.38 18.00
N ARG A 107 4.98 -5.97 19.26
CA ARG A 107 3.78 -5.30 19.77
C ARG A 107 4.12 -3.89 20.24
N ILE A 108 3.82 -2.91 19.45
CA ILE A 108 4.23 -1.53 19.71
C ILE A 108 3.29 -0.85 20.71
N SER A 109 3.86 -0.37 21.80
CA SER A 109 3.17 0.44 22.82
C SER A 109 3.83 1.79 23.08
N ALA A 110 4.97 2.05 22.45
CA ALA A 110 5.70 3.32 22.59
C ALA A 110 6.14 3.87 21.23
N VAL A 111 6.21 5.21 21.16
CA VAL A 111 6.75 5.93 20.00
C VAL A 111 7.77 6.94 20.51
N THR A 112 8.97 6.89 19.96
CA THR A 112 9.98 7.91 20.10
C THR A 112 9.86 8.86 18.92
N PHE A 113 9.54 10.11 19.20
CA PHE A 113 9.53 11.19 18.22
C PHE A 113 10.83 11.97 18.28
N ALA A 114 11.38 12.29 17.12
CA ALA A 114 12.49 13.22 16.95
C ALA A 114 12.19 14.24 15.85
N LEU A 115 12.89 15.34 15.83
CA LEU A 115 12.85 16.34 14.77
C LEU A 115 14.27 16.56 14.26
N ASN A 116 14.57 15.97 13.09
CA ASN A 116 15.90 15.95 12.47
C ASN A 116 17.01 15.51 13.47
N GLY A 117 16.74 14.40 14.17
CA GLY A 117 17.64 13.81 15.17
C GLY A 117 17.75 14.57 16.49
N ARG A 118 16.97 15.63 16.68
CA ARG A 118 16.96 16.47 17.89
C ARG A 118 15.61 16.41 18.60
N TRP A 119 15.54 16.97 19.80
CA TRP A 119 14.32 17.08 20.61
C TRP A 119 13.57 15.74 20.75
N THR A 120 14.33 14.71 21.00
CA THR A 120 13.84 13.34 21.12
C THR A 120 12.97 13.17 22.35
N ARG A 121 11.76 12.63 22.18
CA ARG A 121 10.85 12.31 23.28
C ARG A 121 10.07 11.04 23.03
N THR A 122 10.07 10.14 24.03
CA THR A 122 9.30 8.89 23.97
C THR A 122 7.95 9.07 24.65
N ARG A 123 6.89 8.68 23.97
CA ARG A 123 5.52 8.58 24.50
C ARG A 123 5.13 7.12 24.60
N ARG A 124 4.41 6.76 25.65
CA ARG A 124 3.94 5.39 25.91
C ARG A 124 2.43 5.35 26.00
N SER A 125 1.83 4.29 25.48
CA SER A 125 0.43 3.92 25.63
C SER A 125 0.31 2.74 26.58
N LYS A 126 -0.75 2.72 27.40
CA LYS A 126 -1.08 1.55 28.24
C LYS A 126 -1.58 0.35 27.40
N ARG A 127 -2.04 0.60 26.18
CA ARG A 127 -2.52 -0.41 25.24
C ARG A 127 -1.61 -0.45 24.02
N MET A 128 -1.57 -1.59 23.35
CA MET A 128 -0.89 -1.71 22.07
C MET A 128 -1.41 -0.66 21.09
N LEU A 129 -0.51 0.06 20.44
CA LEU A 129 -0.82 1.03 19.38
C LEU A 129 -1.07 0.28 18.08
N PHE A 130 -0.11 -0.56 17.68
CA PHE A 130 -0.19 -1.42 16.51
C PHE A 130 0.81 -2.57 16.60
N GLY A 131 0.70 -3.54 15.69
CA GLY A 131 1.64 -4.64 15.55
C GLY A 131 2.62 -4.42 14.41
N VAL A 132 3.77 -5.08 14.45
CA VAL A 132 4.73 -5.14 13.35
C VAL A 132 4.79 -6.58 12.84
N VAL A 133 4.81 -6.77 11.52
CA VAL A 133 4.88 -8.07 10.85
C VAL A 133 5.99 -8.09 9.81
N ASN A 134 6.46 -9.29 9.46
CA ASN A 134 7.17 -9.52 8.20
C ASN A 134 6.15 -9.64 7.07
N ARG A 135 6.39 -8.93 5.97
CA ARG A 135 5.46 -8.87 4.85
C ARG A 135 5.37 -10.16 4.05
N ASP A 136 6.44 -10.93 4.00
CA ASP A 136 6.48 -12.25 3.37
C ASP A 136 5.49 -13.21 4.03
N GLU A 137 5.54 -13.35 5.35
CA GLU A 137 4.63 -14.20 6.12
C GLU A 137 3.21 -13.63 6.16
N PHE A 138 3.06 -12.32 6.36
CA PHE A 138 1.75 -11.68 6.41
C PHE A 138 0.99 -11.81 5.09
N ASP A 139 1.66 -11.50 3.96
CA ASP A 139 1.05 -11.58 2.63
C ASP A 139 0.72 -13.05 2.28
N LEU A 140 1.61 -14.02 2.61
CA LEU A 140 1.34 -15.45 2.44
C LEU A 140 0.08 -15.89 3.19
N ARG A 141 -0.09 -15.49 4.45
CA ARG A 141 -1.29 -15.84 5.24
C ARG A 141 -2.57 -15.24 4.65
N LEU A 142 -2.51 -14.04 4.07
CA LEU A 142 -3.66 -13.46 3.37
C LEU A 142 -4.02 -14.24 2.11
N VAL A 143 -3.02 -14.68 1.34
CA VAL A 143 -3.21 -15.55 0.17
C VAL A 143 -3.87 -16.87 0.60
N GLN A 144 -3.33 -17.52 1.62
CA GLN A 144 -3.88 -18.78 2.16
C GLN A 144 -5.35 -18.62 2.62
N ALA A 145 -5.69 -17.48 3.25
CA ALA A 145 -7.07 -17.20 3.62
C ALA A 145 -7.98 -17.06 2.39
N ALA A 146 -7.50 -16.47 1.29
CA ALA A 146 -8.25 -16.39 0.04
C ALA A 146 -8.45 -17.78 -0.61
N GLU A 147 -7.42 -18.64 -0.60
CA GLU A 147 -7.52 -20.02 -1.09
C GLU A 147 -8.49 -20.86 -0.24
N GLN A 148 -8.42 -20.74 1.09
CA GLN A 148 -9.36 -21.41 2.00
C GLN A 148 -10.82 -20.95 1.79
N ALA A 149 -11.02 -19.72 1.32
CA ALA A 149 -12.33 -19.21 0.92
C ALA A 149 -12.79 -19.71 -0.47
N GLY A 150 -11.93 -20.41 -1.20
CA GLY A 150 -12.23 -21.00 -2.51
C GLY A 150 -11.63 -20.28 -3.73
N ALA A 151 -10.77 -19.29 -3.54
CA ALA A 151 -10.02 -18.68 -4.63
C ALA A 151 -8.94 -19.65 -5.18
N VAL A 152 -8.76 -19.67 -6.50
CA VAL A 152 -7.67 -20.42 -7.13
C VAL A 152 -6.48 -19.48 -7.32
N LEU A 153 -5.36 -19.79 -6.66
CA LEU A 153 -4.11 -19.03 -6.83
C LEU A 153 -3.29 -19.58 -8.00
N VAL A 154 -2.77 -18.69 -8.83
CA VAL A 154 -1.74 -19.00 -9.84
C VAL A 154 -0.64 -17.94 -9.73
N THR A 155 0.57 -18.40 -9.38
CA THR A 155 1.77 -17.59 -9.20
C THR A 155 2.72 -17.72 -10.38
N GLY A 156 3.78 -16.90 -10.44
CA GLY A 156 4.74 -16.90 -11.54
C GLY A 156 4.17 -16.34 -12.87
N VAL A 157 2.95 -15.77 -12.87
CA VAL A 157 2.29 -15.28 -14.08
C VAL A 157 2.13 -13.75 -14.06
N THR A 158 2.65 -13.11 -15.09
CA THR A 158 2.58 -11.65 -15.21
C THR A 158 1.42 -11.22 -16.11
N ALA A 159 0.44 -10.50 -15.57
CA ALA A 159 -0.57 -9.82 -16.37
C ALA A 159 0.05 -8.61 -17.09
N THR A 160 -0.08 -8.57 -18.41
CA THR A 160 0.49 -7.53 -19.27
C THR A 160 -0.53 -6.51 -19.74
N GLY A 161 -1.82 -6.85 -19.71
CA GLY A 161 -2.87 -5.95 -20.15
C GLY A 161 -4.27 -6.50 -19.90
N VAL A 162 -5.25 -5.66 -20.21
CA VAL A 162 -6.67 -5.98 -20.16
C VAL A 162 -7.34 -5.51 -21.43
N GLU A 163 -8.23 -6.33 -21.97
CA GLU A 163 -9.02 -6.00 -23.15
C GLU A 163 -10.51 -6.21 -22.87
N GLN A 164 -11.31 -5.20 -23.17
CA GLN A 164 -12.77 -5.31 -23.22
C GLN A 164 -13.23 -5.17 -24.66
N ARG A 165 -14.05 -6.11 -25.13
CA ARG A 165 -14.76 -5.95 -26.40
C ARG A 165 -15.85 -4.91 -26.23
N GLY A 166 -16.08 -4.09 -27.25
CA GLY A 166 -17.15 -3.07 -27.23
C GLY A 166 -18.55 -3.67 -27.17
N GLY A 167 -19.54 -2.84 -26.89
CA GLY A 167 -20.95 -3.24 -26.83
C GLY A 167 -21.34 -3.94 -25.53
N ASP A 168 -22.28 -4.87 -25.60
CA ASP A 168 -22.82 -5.63 -24.47
C ASP A 168 -21.97 -6.86 -24.10
N SER A 169 -20.65 -6.81 -24.35
CA SER A 169 -19.77 -7.93 -23.97
C SER A 169 -19.90 -8.22 -22.48
N ARG A 170 -20.21 -9.50 -22.18
CA ARG A 170 -20.35 -9.97 -20.79
C ARG A 170 -19.03 -10.32 -20.15
N THR A 171 -17.92 -10.26 -20.90
CA THR A 171 -16.61 -10.69 -20.44
C THR A 171 -15.51 -9.68 -20.80
N VAL A 172 -14.42 -9.79 -20.10
CA VAL A 172 -13.18 -9.04 -20.24
C VAL A 172 -12.02 -10.04 -20.24
N PHE A 173 -10.95 -9.76 -20.96
CA PHE A 173 -9.77 -10.61 -21.06
C PHE A 173 -8.60 -9.99 -20.34
N VAL A 174 -7.92 -10.76 -19.48
CA VAL A 174 -6.61 -10.44 -18.92
C VAL A 174 -5.56 -11.13 -19.80
N THR A 175 -4.67 -10.35 -20.38
CA THR A 175 -3.55 -10.85 -21.18
C THR A 175 -2.36 -11.12 -20.27
N LEU A 176 -1.79 -12.31 -20.33
CA LEU A 176 -0.60 -12.72 -19.60
C LEU A 176 0.65 -12.58 -20.49
N ALA A 177 1.83 -12.57 -19.86
CA ALA A 177 3.08 -12.74 -20.59
C ALA A 177 3.02 -14.03 -21.43
N GLY A 178 3.60 -13.99 -22.64
CA GLY A 178 3.44 -15.10 -23.60
C GLY A 178 2.14 -15.04 -24.41
N GLY A 179 1.27 -14.04 -24.20
CA GLY A 179 0.10 -13.80 -25.07
C GLY A 179 -1.16 -14.59 -24.70
N ARG A 180 -1.11 -15.51 -23.73
CA ARG A 180 -2.30 -16.23 -23.25
C ARG A 180 -3.31 -15.24 -22.66
N LYS A 181 -4.59 -15.48 -22.88
CA LYS A 181 -5.70 -14.68 -22.37
C LYS A 181 -6.54 -15.48 -21.40
N VAL A 182 -6.88 -14.87 -20.28
CA VAL A 182 -7.81 -15.39 -19.27
C VAL A 182 -9.10 -14.62 -19.38
N GLU A 183 -10.22 -15.31 -19.54
CA GLU A 183 -11.53 -14.72 -19.68
C GLU A 183 -12.22 -14.58 -18.34
N ALA A 184 -12.77 -13.41 -18.04
CA ALA A 184 -13.47 -13.09 -16.78
C ALA A 184 -14.73 -12.27 -17.01
N ARG A 185 -15.70 -12.36 -16.10
CA ARG A 185 -16.87 -11.47 -16.04
C ARG A 185 -16.57 -10.14 -15.38
N ALA A 186 -15.62 -10.12 -14.44
CA ALA A 186 -15.09 -8.91 -13.82
C ALA A 186 -13.60 -9.08 -13.51
N VAL A 187 -12.85 -7.97 -13.48
CA VAL A 187 -11.42 -7.95 -13.12
C VAL A 187 -11.19 -6.95 -11.99
N VAL A 188 -10.37 -7.34 -11.01
CA VAL A 188 -9.83 -6.44 -9.99
C VAL A 188 -8.34 -6.28 -10.21
N GLY A 189 -7.89 -5.07 -10.53
CA GLY A 189 -6.48 -4.68 -10.57
C GLY A 189 -5.98 -4.34 -9.16
N ALA A 190 -5.04 -5.14 -8.65
CA ALA A 190 -4.38 -4.97 -7.36
C ALA A 190 -2.86 -5.17 -7.50
N ASP A 191 -2.32 -4.83 -8.67
CA ASP A 191 -0.96 -5.09 -9.15
C ASP A 191 0.08 -4.03 -8.70
N GLY A 192 -0.24 -3.30 -7.61
CA GLY A 192 0.69 -2.42 -6.90
C GLY A 192 0.88 -1.05 -7.54
N SER A 193 1.88 -0.29 -7.06
CA SER A 193 2.08 1.13 -7.43
C SER A 193 2.47 1.35 -8.89
N ALA A 194 3.07 0.36 -9.56
CA ALA A 194 3.40 0.38 -10.99
C ALA A 194 2.31 -0.25 -11.87
N SER A 195 1.08 -0.30 -11.40
CA SER A 195 -0.05 -1.02 -11.96
C SER A 195 -0.25 -0.81 -13.47
N ARG A 196 -0.32 -1.90 -14.21
CA ARG A 196 -0.75 -1.92 -15.62
C ARG A 196 -2.28 -1.84 -15.72
N ILE A 197 -2.97 -2.48 -14.78
CA ILE A 197 -4.44 -2.44 -14.74
C ILE A 197 -4.92 -1.05 -14.33
N GLY A 198 -4.25 -0.39 -13.37
CA GLY A 198 -4.53 1.01 -13.01
C GLY A 198 -4.35 1.95 -14.20
N ARG A 199 -3.28 1.77 -14.99
CA ARG A 199 -3.05 2.54 -16.22
C ARG A 199 -4.15 2.30 -17.26
N TYR A 200 -4.60 1.06 -17.44
CA TYR A 200 -5.74 0.74 -18.32
C TYR A 200 -7.03 1.46 -17.87
N VAL A 201 -7.29 1.52 -16.56
CA VAL A 201 -8.45 2.22 -16.00
C VAL A 201 -8.32 3.74 -16.18
N GLY A 202 -7.10 4.27 -16.26
CA GLY A 202 -6.80 5.70 -16.36
C GLY A 202 -6.50 6.34 -15.00
N VAL A 203 -5.97 5.56 -14.04
CA VAL A 203 -5.59 6.09 -12.72
C VAL A 203 -4.49 7.14 -12.88
N SER A 204 -4.68 8.30 -12.26
CA SER A 204 -3.73 9.40 -12.20
C SER A 204 -3.36 9.73 -10.74
N PHE A 205 -2.18 10.33 -10.57
CA PHE A 205 -1.60 10.59 -9.25
C PHE A 205 -1.25 12.07 -9.13
N ASP A 206 -1.47 12.66 -7.95
CA ASP A 206 -1.08 14.03 -7.62
C ASP A 206 0.04 14.09 -6.56
N GLN A 207 0.40 12.94 -5.98
CA GLN A 207 1.52 12.82 -5.07
C GLN A 207 2.28 11.53 -5.35
N ILE A 208 3.61 11.64 -5.52
CA ILE A 208 4.52 10.50 -5.69
C ILE A 208 5.70 10.72 -4.76
N ASP A 209 5.95 9.78 -3.86
CA ASP A 209 7.03 9.85 -2.89
C ASP A 209 7.90 8.58 -2.98
N LEU A 210 9.18 8.72 -2.65
CA LEU A 210 10.13 7.62 -2.65
C LEU A 210 10.45 7.19 -1.21
N GLY A 211 10.10 5.95 -0.87
CA GLY A 211 10.56 5.28 0.34
C GLY A 211 11.76 4.38 0.05
N LEU A 212 12.79 4.49 0.87
CA LEU A 212 13.92 3.55 0.91
C LEU A 212 14.02 2.96 2.31
N GLU A 213 14.37 1.68 2.39
CA GLU A 213 14.57 0.99 3.66
C GLU A 213 15.71 -0.02 3.63
N ALA A 214 16.23 -0.32 4.82
CA ALA A 214 17.22 -1.33 5.08
C ALA A 214 16.72 -2.27 6.19
N GLU A 215 16.80 -3.58 5.97
CA GLU A 215 16.57 -4.61 6.97
C GLU A 215 17.89 -4.91 7.66
N ILE A 216 18.08 -4.44 8.87
CA ILE A 216 19.36 -4.49 9.60
C ILE A 216 19.27 -5.54 10.71
N PRO A 217 19.96 -6.69 10.60
CA PRO A 217 20.08 -7.65 11.68
C PRO A 217 20.93 -7.05 12.79
N VAL A 218 20.51 -7.22 14.03
CA VAL A 218 21.19 -6.64 15.18
C VAL A 218 21.34 -7.66 16.30
N PRO A 219 22.38 -7.55 17.15
CA PRO A 219 22.54 -8.40 18.33
C PRO A 219 21.31 -8.31 19.25
N GLU A 220 21.04 -9.37 20.00
CA GLU A 220 19.90 -9.47 20.89
C GLU A 220 19.79 -8.30 21.89
N SER A 221 20.92 -7.82 22.40
CA SER A 221 20.94 -6.67 23.31
C SER A 221 20.40 -5.38 22.64
N VAL A 222 20.73 -5.18 21.36
CA VAL A 222 20.22 -4.04 20.57
C VAL A 222 18.75 -4.26 20.25
N SER A 223 18.37 -5.45 19.77
CA SER A 223 16.97 -5.79 19.48
C SER A 223 16.06 -5.57 20.70
N ARG A 224 16.46 -6.04 21.88
CA ARG A 224 15.72 -5.82 23.14
C ARG A 224 15.58 -4.33 23.49
N ALA A 225 16.58 -3.49 23.22
CA ALA A 225 16.52 -2.05 23.48
C ALA A 225 15.48 -1.33 22.59
N TRP A 226 15.14 -1.92 21.45
CA TRP A 226 14.12 -1.41 20.52
C TRP A 226 12.73 -2.02 20.76
N ALA A 227 12.62 -3.15 21.45
CA ALA A 227 11.38 -3.89 21.60
C ALA A 227 10.21 -3.03 22.09
N GLY A 228 9.04 -3.22 21.48
CA GLY A 228 7.79 -2.52 21.81
C GLY A 228 7.77 -1.02 21.47
N ARG A 229 8.78 -0.51 20.76
CA ARG A 229 8.94 0.93 20.52
C ARG A 229 9.41 1.22 19.11
N ILE A 230 8.69 2.05 18.38
CA ILE A 230 9.14 2.61 17.11
C ILE A 230 9.82 3.97 17.30
N HIS A 231 10.60 4.36 16.32
CA HIS A 231 11.15 5.70 16.17
C HIS A 231 10.57 6.38 14.93
N LEU A 232 10.14 7.63 15.08
CA LEU A 232 9.70 8.50 14.01
C LEU A 232 10.50 9.79 14.10
N ASP A 233 11.34 10.05 13.10
CA ASP A 233 12.13 11.28 13.00
C ASP A 233 11.60 12.13 11.85
N TRP A 234 11.01 13.27 12.17
CA TRP A 234 10.60 14.24 11.16
C TRP A 234 11.85 14.75 10.44
N GLY A 235 11.97 14.42 9.16
CA GLY A 235 13.19 14.54 8.39
C GLY A 235 13.61 15.96 8.06
N PRO A 236 14.78 16.12 7.44
CA PRO A 236 15.32 17.42 7.06
C PRO A 236 14.57 18.09 5.90
N LEU A 237 13.81 17.32 5.15
CA LEU A 237 13.03 17.80 3.99
C LEU A 237 11.55 17.93 4.37
N PRO A 238 10.84 18.96 3.89
CA PRO A 238 9.41 19.10 4.11
C PRO A 238 8.63 17.84 3.70
N GLY A 239 7.72 17.40 4.56
CA GLY A 239 6.89 16.21 4.30
C GLY A 239 7.61 14.86 4.40
N SER A 240 8.94 14.86 4.66
CA SER A 240 9.76 13.65 4.77
C SER A 240 9.92 13.22 6.22
N TYR A 241 10.14 11.92 6.45
CA TYR A 241 10.46 11.38 7.77
C TYR A 241 11.26 10.08 7.66
N GLY A 242 11.96 9.74 8.77
CA GLY A 242 12.58 8.44 8.96
C GLY A 242 11.85 7.61 10.01
N TRP A 243 11.94 6.30 9.89
CA TRP A 243 11.36 5.36 10.85
C TRP A 243 12.30 4.23 11.22
N VAL A 244 12.10 3.68 12.42
CA VAL A 244 12.64 2.38 12.82
C VAL A 244 11.49 1.54 13.35
N PHE A 245 11.28 0.37 12.76
CA PHE A 245 10.32 -0.62 13.23
C PHE A 245 11.06 -1.87 13.67
N PRO A 246 10.98 -2.25 14.95
CA PRO A 246 11.62 -3.46 15.45
C PRO A 246 10.83 -4.70 14.99
N LYS A 247 11.57 -5.72 14.59
CA LYS A 247 11.10 -7.09 14.35
C LYS A 247 11.83 -7.99 15.34
N THR A 248 11.39 -7.91 16.60
CA THR A 248 12.12 -8.47 17.75
C THR A 248 12.25 -9.98 17.65
N ASP A 249 11.22 -10.68 17.16
CA ASP A 249 11.24 -12.13 17.00
C ASP A 249 12.28 -12.61 15.98
N SER A 250 12.56 -11.81 14.95
CA SER A 250 13.61 -12.10 13.94
C SER A 250 14.95 -11.42 14.22
N GLY A 251 15.06 -10.62 15.28
CA GLY A 251 16.29 -9.89 15.61
C GLY A 251 16.67 -8.81 14.60
N THR A 252 15.70 -8.25 13.89
CA THR A 252 15.94 -7.30 12.79
C THR A 252 15.28 -5.96 13.08
N LEU A 253 15.90 -4.87 12.63
CA LEU A 253 15.32 -3.54 12.59
C LEU A 253 15.05 -3.15 11.13
N THR A 254 13.81 -2.81 10.79
CA THR A 254 13.50 -2.13 9.52
C THR A 254 13.74 -0.64 9.72
N VAL A 255 14.78 -0.11 9.10
CA VAL A 255 15.14 1.30 9.13
C VAL A 255 14.85 1.90 7.77
N GLY A 256 14.04 2.93 7.72
CA GLY A 256 13.70 3.53 6.43
C GLY A 256 13.52 5.04 6.51
N VAL A 257 13.48 5.63 5.34
CA VAL A 257 13.16 7.05 5.13
C VAL A 257 12.17 7.17 3.98
N ILE A 258 11.34 8.20 4.03
CA ILE A 258 10.51 8.58 2.89
C ILE A 258 10.76 10.05 2.57
N SER A 259 10.99 10.33 1.28
CA SER A 259 11.18 11.67 0.76
C SER A 259 9.96 12.05 -0.06
N ALA A 260 9.30 13.13 0.33
CA ALA A 260 8.25 13.74 -0.46
C ALA A 260 8.84 14.24 -1.78
N ARG A 261 8.27 13.79 -2.91
CA ARG A 261 8.78 14.08 -4.27
C ARG A 261 10.27 13.74 -4.41
N GLY A 262 10.67 12.57 -3.85
CA GLY A 262 12.08 12.23 -3.64
C GLY A 262 12.84 11.90 -4.91
N GLU A 263 14.02 12.46 -5.01
CA GLU A 263 15.06 12.05 -5.95
C GLU A 263 15.84 10.88 -5.36
N GLY A 264 16.14 9.86 -6.18
CA GLY A 264 16.75 8.62 -5.73
C GLY A 264 18.03 8.82 -4.92
N GLU A 265 19.00 9.58 -5.44
CA GLU A 265 20.31 9.79 -4.79
C GLU A 265 20.18 10.53 -3.46
N ARG A 266 19.43 11.62 -3.43
CA ARG A 266 19.14 12.37 -2.20
C ARG A 266 18.47 11.53 -1.12
N THR A 267 17.60 10.61 -1.53
CA THR A 267 16.91 9.72 -0.59
C THR A 267 17.86 8.65 -0.05
N LYS A 268 18.82 8.15 -0.86
CA LYS A 268 19.89 7.26 -0.38
C LYS A 268 20.80 7.95 0.63
N GLU A 269 21.24 9.18 0.34
CA GLU A 269 22.03 10.00 1.27
C GLU A 269 21.29 10.21 2.60
N TYR A 270 19.97 10.47 2.53
CA TYR A 270 19.15 10.63 3.72
C TYR A 270 19.07 9.32 4.52
N LEU A 271 18.85 8.16 3.89
CA LEU A 271 18.84 6.86 4.57
C LEU A 271 20.18 6.59 5.25
N ALA A 272 21.29 6.76 4.54
CA ALA A 272 22.63 6.55 5.08
C ALA A 272 22.94 7.48 6.27
N ALA A 273 22.56 8.75 6.18
CA ALA A 273 22.70 9.70 7.27
C ALA A 273 21.83 9.34 8.49
N TYR A 274 20.62 8.80 8.23
CA TYR A 274 19.72 8.37 9.29
C TYR A 274 20.25 7.13 10.01
N VAL A 275 20.72 6.11 9.28
CA VAL A 275 21.35 4.89 9.84
C VAL A 275 22.56 5.27 10.71
N ARG A 276 23.45 6.18 10.22
CA ARG A 276 24.59 6.68 11.01
C ARG A 276 24.14 7.37 12.30
N ARG A 277 23.11 8.20 12.24
CA ARG A 277 22.56 8.93 13.40
C ARG A 277 22.00 7.98 14.47
N LEU A 278 21.46 6.86 14.06
CA LEU A 278 20.95 5.82 14.94
C LEU A 278 22.05 4.93 15.55
N GLY A 279 23.31 5.10 15.13
CA GLY A 279 24.42 4.26 15.56
C GLY A 279 24.38 2.84 14.98
N LEU A 280 23.73 2.65 13.84
CA LEU A 280 23.51 1.34 13.22
C LEU A 280 24.46 1.06 12.04
N SER A 281 25.33 1.98 11.65
CA SER A 281 26.26 1.82 10.52
C SER A 281 27.33 0.73 10.69
N GLY A 282 27.46 0.14 11.88
CA GLY A 282 28.31 -1.03 12.12
C GLY A 282 27.64 -2.38 11.82
N PHE A 283 26.39 -2.39 11.37
CA PHE A 283 25.64 -3.59 11.04
C PHE A 283 25.32 -3.60 9.54
N GLU A 284 25.69 -4.66 8.85
CA GLU A 284 25.40 -4.81 7.41
C GLU A 284 23.92 -5.16 7.21
N PRO A 285 23.20 -4.46 6.33
CA PRO A 285 21.81 -4.79 6.03
C PRO A 285 21.70 -6.10 5.25
N LEU A 286 20.70 -6.90 5.56
CA LEU A 286 20.33 -8.09 4.78
C LEU A 286 19.74 -7.72 3.42
N VAL A 287 18.96 -6.65 3.39
CA VAL A 287 18.26 -6.14 2.21
C VAL A 287 18.21 -4.63 2.28
N GLU A 288 18.53 -3.99 1.17
CA GLU A 288 18.20 -2.59 0.90
C GLU A 288 17.21 -2.54 -0.26
N SER A 289 16.12 -1.79 -0.09
CA SER A 289 15.06 -1.74 -1.10
C SER A 289 14.36 -0.41 -1.15
N GLY A 290 13.66 -0.15 -2.26
CA GLY A 290 12.92 1.06 -2.46
C GLY A 290 11.51 0.83 -2.99
N HIS A 291 10.62 1.76 -2.71
CA HIS A 291 9.27 1.73 -3.20
C HIS A 291 8.72 3.13 -3.47
N LEU A 292 8.13 3.30 -4.66
CA LEU A 292 7.36 4.50 -4.97
C LEU A 292 5.95 4.38 -4.39
N THR A 293 5.60 5.29 -3.50
CA THR A 293 4.23 5.45 -3.01
C THR A 293 3.50 6.49 -3.84
N ARG A 294 2.24 6.20 -4.21
CA ARG A 294 1.46 7.04 -5.12
C ARG A 294 0.07 7.29 -4.57
N CYS A 295 -0.26 8.56 -4.33
CA CYS A 295 -1.62 8.94 -3.98
C CYS A 295 -2.35 9.44 -5.22
N ARG A 296 -3.57 8.94 -5.42
CA ARG A 296 -4.42 9.29 -6.56
C ARG A 296 -4.84 10.75 -6.56
N ALA A 297 -5.01 11.32 -7.74
CA ALA A 297 -5.78 12.54 -7.92
C ALA A 297 -7.26 12.30 -7.53
N GLU A 298 -7.93 13.31 -7.00
CA GLU A 298 -9.29 13.16 -6.44
C GLU A 298 -10.30 12.65 -7.46
N ASP A 299 -10.21 13.13 -8.71
CA ASP A 299 -11.10 12.76 -9.80
C ASP A 299 -10.65 11.52 -10.59
N SER A 300 -9.53 10.94 -10.23
CA SER A 300 -8.99 9.74 -10.86
C SER A 300 -10.05 8.62 -10.86
N PRO A 301 -10.23 7.86 -11.97
CA PRO A 301 -11.19 6.79 -12.04
C PRO A 301 -10.80 5.61 -11.14
N LEU A 302 -11.80 4.85 -10.68
CA LEU A 302 -11.65 3.62 -9.89
C LEU A 302 -12.09 2.38 -10.66
N SER A 303 -12.63 2.60 -11.87
CA SER A 303 -13.14 1.53 -12.72
C SER A 303 -13.21 1.97 -14.18
N ARG A 304 -13.12 0.99 -15.07
CA ARG A 304 -13.41 1.13 -16.49
C ARG A 304 -14.15 -0.10 -16.99
N GLY A 305 -15.46 0.05 -17.26
CA GLY A 305 -16.31 -1.08 -17.60
C GLY A 305 -16.32 -2.15 -16.50
N ARG A 306 -15.95 -3.38 -16.83
CA ARG A 306 -15.90 -4.54 -15.92
C ARG A 306 -14.59 -4.64 -15.11
N VAL A 307 -13.75 -3.62 -15.14
CA VAL A 307 -12.45 -3.58 -14.45
C VAL A 307 -12.50 -2.57 -13.31
N LEU A 308 -12.24 -3.03 -12.09
CA LEU A 308 -12.10 -2.24 -10.88
C LEU A 308 -10.62 -2.21 -10.45
N VAL A 309 -10.18 -1.20 -9.70
CA VAL A 309 -8.83 -1.13 -9.14
C VAL A 309 -8.84 -0.86 -7.65
N ALA A 310 -7.91 -1.48 -6.90
CA ALA A 310 -7.82 -1.39 -5.44
C ALA A 310 -6.37 -1.20 -4.95
N GLY A 311 -6.19 -0.76 -3.72
CA GLY A 311 -4.89 -0.53 -3.10
C GLY A 311 -4.02 0.45 -3.88
N ASP A 312 -2.73 0.18 -3.94
CA ASP A 312 -1.75 1.03 -4.64
C ASP A 312 -2.04 1.14 -6.14
N ALA A 313 -2.63 0.11 -6.76
CA ALA A 313 -3.05 0.14 -8.17
C ALA A 313 -4.11 1.21 -8.44
N ALA A 314 -4.87 1.57 -7.44
CA ALA A 314 -5.83 2.67 -7.47
C ALA A 314 -5.28 3.98 -6.87
N GLY A 315 -4.02 4.00 -6.42
CA GLY A 315 -3.44 5.12 -5.69
C GLY A 315 -4.09 5.39 -4.33
N LEU A 316 -4.60 4.36 -3.70
CA LEU A 316 -5.24 4.45 -2.39
C LEU A 316 -4.20 4.26 -1.27
N LEU A 317 -3.76 5.36 -0.72
CA LEU A 317 -2.72 5.45 0.31
C LEU A 317 -3.02 6.65 1.20
N GLU A 318 -2.69 6.58 2.50
CA GLU A 318 -2.80 7.74 3.39
C GLU A 318 -1.70 8.77 3.03
N PRO A 319 -2.04 9.99 2.64
CA PRO A 319 -1.07 10.92 2.03
C PRO A 319 0.04 11.41 2.96
N TRP A 320 -0.20 11.51 4.28
CA TRP A 320 0.77 12.03 5.24
C TRP A 320 1.67 10.93 5.82
N THR A 321 1.07 9.86 6.32
CA THR A 321 1.81 8.76 6.97
C THR A 321 2.31 7.71 6.00
N ARG A 322 1.85 7.72 4.74
CA ARG A 322 2.08 6.72 3.69
C ARG A 322 1.66 5.31 4.13
N GLU A 323 0.70 5.24 5.05
CA GLU A 323 0.10 3.97 5.44
C GLU A 323 -0.76 3.42 4.28
N GLY A 324 -0.41 2.23 3.79
CA GLY A 324 -1.06 1.61 2.64
C GLY A 324 -1.77 0.29 2.95
N ILE A 325 -1.37 -0.44 4.01
CA ILE A 325 -1.90 -1.79 4.29
C ILE A 325 -3.40 -1.72 4.62
N SER A 326 -3.83 -0.78 5.46
CA SER A 326 -5.24 -0.59 5.79
C SER A 326 -6.06 -0.21 4.55
N TYR A 327 -5.52 0.70 3.74
CA TYR A 327 -6.18 1.10 2.48
C TYR A 327 -6.27 -0.06 1.49
N ALA A 328 -5.22 -0.87 1.39
CA ALA A 328 -5.19 -2.05 0.54
C ALA A 328 -6.26 -3.08 0.97
N LEU A 329 -6.29 -3.46 2.25
CA LEU A 329 -7.25 -4.43 2.78
C LEU A 329 -8.70 -3.94 2.61
N ARG A 330 -8.99 -2.69 2.99
CA ARG A 330 -10.33 -2.09 2.95
C ARG A 330 -10.83 -1.92 1.52
N SER A 331 -9.99 -1.40 0.63
CA SER A 331 -10.36 -1.23 -0.78
C SER A 331 -10.44 -2.56 -1.52
N GLY A 332 -9.55 -3.51 -1.19
CA GLY A 332 -9.57 -4.86 -1.74
C GLY A 332 -10.87 -5.57 -1.41
N ARG A 333 -11.30 -5.58 -0.15
CA ARG A 333 -12.57 -6.15 0.27
C ARG A 333 -13.74 -5.54 -0.52
N LEU A 334 -13.84 -4.22 -0.58
CA LEU A 334 -14.88 -3.54 -1.36
C LEU A 334 -14.79 -3.90 -2.85
N ALA A 335 -13.59 -3.94 -3.44
CA ALA A 335 -13.41 -4.32 -4.83
C ALA A 335 -13.88 -5.75 -5.11
N GLY A 336 -13.61 -6.70 -4.22
CA GLY A 336 -14.10 -8.08 -4.32
C GLY A 336 -15.62 -8.17 -4.26
N GLU A 337 -16.25 -7.52 -3.28
CA GLU A 337 -17.71 -7.44 -3.12
C GLU A 337 -18.39 -6.85 -4.37
N TRP A 338 -17.87 -5.73 -4.88
CA TRP A 338 -18.43 -5.06 -6.06
C TRP A 338 -18.07 -5.75 -7.38
N ALA A 339 -16.94 -6.46 -7.46
CA ALA A 339 -16.60 -7.26 -8.63
C ALA A 339 -17.60 -8.39 -8.86
N VAL A 340 -18.13 -8.99 -7.79
CA VAL A 340 -19.23 -9.95 -7.86
C VAL A 340 -20.48 -9.32 -8.49
N GLN A 341 -20.86 -8.12 -8.05
CA GLN A 341 -22.01 -7.40 -8.60
C GLN A 341 -21.80 -7.00 -10.07
N VAL A 342 -20.56 -6.64 -10.45
CA VAL A 342 -20.19 -6.36 -11.83
C VAL A 342 -20.22 -7.64 -12.67
N ALA A 343 -19.79 -8.78 -12.13
CA ALA A 343 -19.83 -10.07 -12.84
C ALA A 343 -21.26 -10.54 -13.13
N GLU A 344 -22.20 -10.26 -12.23
CA GLU A 344 -23.64 -10.58 -12.37
C GLU A 344 -24.39 -9.61 -13.26
N ALA A 345 -23.86 -8.43 -13.53
CA ALA A 345 -24.53 -7.39 -14.30
C ALA A 345 -24.88 -7.84 -15.71
N SER A 346 -26.15 -7.68 -16.10
CA SER A 346 -26.73 -8.19 -17.33
C SER A 346 -26.38 -7.40 -18.59
N GLY A 347 -26.00 -6.11 -18.45
CA GLY A 347 -25.69 -5.23 -19.59
C GLY A 347 -24.86 -4.02 -19.17
N ALA A 348 -24.44 -3.20 -20.14
CA ALA A 348 -23.51 -2.09 -19.94
C ALA A 348 -24.05 -1.05 -18.92
N ALA A 349 -25.33 -0.76 -18.91
CA ALA A 349 -25.93 0.18 -17.95
C ALA A 349 -25.85 -0.33 -16.51
N ASP A 350 -26.06 -1.62 -16.29
CA ASP A 350 -25.95 -2.25 -14.98
C ASP A 350 -24.50 -2.30 -14.51
N VAL A 351 -23.58 -2.71 -15.37
CA VAL A 351 -22.13 -2.64 -15.10
C VAL A 351 -21.72 -1.24 -14.64
N ARG A 352 -22.15 -0.21 -15.38
CA ARG A 352 -21.84 1.18 -15.04
C ARG A 352 -22.39 1.56 -13.66
N ARG A 353 -23.61 1.13 -13.34
CA ARG A 353 -24.23 1.38 -12.03
C ARG A 353 -23.41 0.75 -10.90
N GLN A 354 -23.03 -0.52 -11.02
CA GLN A 354 -22.24 -1.21 -9.99
C GLN A 354 -20.84 -0.60 -9.83
N ALA A 355 -20.18 -0.24 -10.93
CA ALA A 355 -18.90 0.44 -10.92
C ALA A 355 -18.97 1.83 -10.26
N LEU A 356 -20.05 2.58 -10.46
CA LEU A 356 -20.30 3.86 -9.77
C LEU A 356 -20.54 3.65 -8.26
N ASN A 357 -21.28 2.61 -7.87
CA ASN A 357 -21.49 2.27 -6.47
C ASN A 357 -20.17 1.93 -5.77
N TYR A 358 -19.29 1.16 -6.42
CA TYR A 358 -17.92 0.92 -5.93
C TYR A 358 -17.16 2.23 -5.72
N ALA A 359 -17.15 3.09 -6.74
CA ALA A 359 -16.45 4.37 -6.66
C ALA A 359 -17.02 5.26 -5.54
N PHE A 360 -18.34 5.26 -5.35
CA PHE A 360 -18.99 5.98 -4.26
C PHE A 360 -18.57 5.43 -2.90
N ALA A 361 -18.56 4.11 -2.70
CA ALA A 361 -18.16 3.47 -1.44
C ALA A 361 -16.69 3.82 -1.08
N ILE A 362 -15.79 3.78 -2.05
CA ILE A 362 -14.38 4.21 -1.84
C ILE A 362 -14.30 5.70 -1.49
N LYS A 363 -14.98 6.57 -2.24
CA LYS A 363 -14.95 8.03 -2.00
C LYS A 363 -15.56 8.43 -0.66
N ALA A 364 -16.64 7.79 -0.25
CA ALA A 364 -17.32 8.04 1.01
C ALA A 364 -16.51 7.57 2.24
N GLY A 365 -15.73 6.54 2.11
CA GLY A 365 -14.84 6.02 3.15
C GLY A 365 -13.41 6.55 3.02
N LEU A 366 -12.59 5.85 2.23
CA LEU A 366 -11.15 6.13 2.08
C LEU A 366 -10.86 7.51 1.49
N GLY A 367 -11.67 7.99 0.53
CA GLY A 367 -11.49 9.30 -0.08
C GLY A 367 -11.63 10.45 0.94
N VAL A 368 -12.53 10.32 1.91
CA VAL A 368 -12.66 11.31 3.01
C VAL A 368 -11.41 11.31 3.89
N GLU A 369 -10.86 10.14 4.19
CA GLU A 369 -9.62 10.02 4.97
C GLU A 369 -8.42 10.58 4.20
N MET A 370 -8.30 10.30 2.90
CA MET A 370 -7.24 10.85 2.05
C MET A 370 -7.27 12.37 1.99
N ARG A 371 -8.45 13.00 1.85
CA ARG A 371 -8.56 14.46 1.89
C ARG A 371 -8.08 15.04 3.23
N ALA A 372 -8.44 14.39 4.34
CA ALA A 372 -7.94 14.80 5.65
C ALA A 372 -6.42 14.64 5.77
N GLY A 373 -5.86 13.53 5.25
CA GLY A 373 -4.43 13.28 5.20
C GLY A 373 -3.66 14.32 4.38
N LYS A 374 -4.18 14.74 3.22
CA LYS A 374 -3.59 15.82 2.40
C LYS A 374 -3.52 17.15 3.17
N VAL A 375 -4.57 17.50 3.90
CA VAL A 375 -4.58 18.71 4.74
C VAL A 375 -3.56 18.59 5.89
N MET A 376 -3.45 17.42 6.51
CA MET A 376 -2.46 17.14 7.56
C MET A 376 -1.04 17.26 7.02
N LEU A 377 -0.75 16.66 5.85
CA LEU A 377 0.54 16.75 5.18
C LEU A 377 0.91 18.20 4.89
N ALA A 378 0.04 18.96 4.23
CA ALA A 378 0.29 20.38 3.91
C ALA A 378 0.55 21.24 5.17
N SER A 379 -0.15 20.95 6.25
CA SER A 379 0.06 21.61 7.53
C SER A 379 1.40 21.22 8.16
N PHE A 380 1.75 19.94 8.09
CA PHE A 380 3.00 19.39 8.58
C PHE A 380 4.21 19.94 7.82
N GLU A 381 4.16 19.99 6.49
CA GLU A 381 5.22 20.57 5.64
C GLU A 381 5.56 22.01 6.02
N LYS A 382 4.54 22.82 6.33
CA LYS A 382 4.71 24.22 6.73
C LYS A 382 5.26 24.39 8.16
N ARG A 383 4.91 23.48 9.09
CA ARG A 383 5.17 23.67 10.52
C ARG A 383 5.51 22.35 11.25
N PRO A 384 6.55 21.60 10.84
CA PRO A 384 6.87 20.29 11.41
C PRO A 384 7.16 20.35 12.92
N TYR A 385 7.77 21.45 13.40
CA TYR A 385 8.04 21.64 14.83
C TYR A 385 6.78 21.75 15.69
N LEU A 386 5.68 22.32 15.17
CA LEU A 386 4.40 22.38 15.90
C LEU A 386 3.77 20.99 16.03
N PHE A 387 3.85 20.19 14.96
CA PHE A 387 3.40 18.79 15.00
C PHE A 387 4.25 17.96 15.97
N HIS A 388 5.57 18.14 15.92
CA HIS A 388 6.47 17.48 16.85
C HIS A 388 6.12 17.83 18.30
N LEU A 389 5.99 19.12 18.63
CA LEU A 389 5.60 19.58 19.95
C LEU A 389 4.23 19.02 20.37
N ALA A 390 3.25 19.06 19.46
CA ALA A 390 1.92 18.57 19.74
C ALA A 390 1.93 17.08 20.13
N VAL A 391 2.48 16.20 19.30
CA VAL A 391 2.44 14.75 19.56
C VAL A 391 3.40 14.31 20.67
N SER A 392 4.54 15.00 20.84
CA SER A 392 5.56 14.64 21.82
C SER A 392 5.29 15.19 23.23
N VAL A 393 4.60 16.34 23.38
CA VAL A 393 4.39 17.01 24.67
C VAL A 393 2.92 17.10 25.07
N ILE A 394 2.03 17.46 24.13
CA ILE A 394 0.63 17.79 24.43
C ILE A 394 -0.22 16.52 24.57
N ASN A 395 -0.73 16.23 25.78
CA ASN A 395 -1.49 15.00 26.05
C ASN A 395 -2.72 14.79 25.16
N PRO A 396 -3.58 15.77 24.87
CA PRO A 396 -4.70 15.59 23.94
C PRO A 396 -4.25 15.18 22.54
N ALA A 397 -3.18 15.77 21.99
CA ALA A 397 -2.66 15.42 20.67
C ALA A 397 -2.05 14.01 20.64
N TRP A 398 -1.30 13.63 21.70
CA TRP A 398 -0.84 12.24 21.87
C TRP A 398 -2.01 11.25 21.93
N ARG A 399 -3.06 11.55 22.69
CA ARG A 399 -4.24 10.68 22.77
C ARG A 399 -4.94 10.56 21.41
N ALA A 400 -5.02 11.66 20.66
CA ALA A 400 -5.56 11.64 19.30
C ALA A 400 -4.72 10.73 18.39
N PHE A 401 -3.40 10.88 18.37
CA PHE A 401 -2.47 10.00 17.65
C PHE A 401 -2.67 8.53 18.05
N ALA A 402 -2.65 8.22 19.35
CA ALA A 402 -2.83 6.85 19.84
C ALA A 402 -4.20 6.25 19.42
N ARG A 403 -5.29 7.03 19.52
CA ARG A 403 -6.62 6.58 19.09
C ARG A 403 -6.72 6.34 17.58
N THR A 404 -6.05 7.15 16.77
CA THR A 404 -5.99 6.98 15.32
C THR A 404 -5.24 5.70 14.96
N THR A 405 -4.07 5.47 15.55
CA THR A 405 -3.29 4.24 15.29
C THR A 405 -4.01 2.97 15.79
N GLN A 406 -4.80 3.08 16.85
CA GLN A 406 -5.63 1.99 17.37
C GLN A 406 -6.93 1.73 16.59
N GLY A 407 -7.31 2.61 15.64
CA GLY A 407 -8.55 2.51 14.86
C GLY A 407 -9.78 3.07 15.54
N HIS A 408 -9.65 3.74 16.69
CA HIS A 408 -10.81 4.32 17.42
C HIS A 408 -11.27 5.66 16.87
N THR A 409 -10.54 6.25 15.95
CA THR A 409 -10.88 7.49 15.24
C THR A 409 -10.04 7.60 13.97
N THR A 410 -10.41 8.51 13.07
CA THR A 410 -9.65 8.84 11.85
C THR A 410 -9.26 10.31 11.85
N PHE A 411 -8.32 10.71 10.99
CA PHE A 411 -7.99 12.13 10.80
C PHE A 411 -9.21 12.94 10.37
N ALA A 412 -10.06 12.36 9.51
CA ALA A 412 -11.28 13.01 9.09
C ALA A 412 -12.28 13.26 10.24
N GLN A 413 -12.42 12.29 11.15
CA GLN A 413 -13.24 12.45 12.36
C GLN A 413 -12.65 13.50 13.31
N LEU A 414 -11.33 13.44 13.56
CA LEU A 414 -10.65 14.43 14.39
C LEU A 414 -10.83 15.86 13.88
N MET A 415 -10.75 16.05 12.56
CA MET A 415 -10.98 17.36 11.95
C MET A 415 -12.43 17.84 12.06
N ARG A 416 -13.41 16.94 12.02
CA ARG A 416 -14.82 17.30 12.24
C ARG A 416 -15.12 17.69 13.69
N ASP A 417 -14.58 16.93 14.64
CA ASP A 417 -14.97 17.00 16.04
C ASP A 417 -14.22 18.08 16.82
N HIS A 418 -13.00 18.49 16.36
CA HIS A 418 -12.16 19.42 17.09
C HIS A 418 -11.98 20.75 16.35
N ARG A 419 -12.43 21.86 17.00
CA ARG A 419 -12.24 23.24 16.49
C ARG A 419 -10.77 23.59 16.23
N ALA A 420 -9.83 23.07 17.07
CA ALA A 420 -8.40 23.29 16.91
C ALA A 420 -7.86 22.61 15.64
N ALA A 421 -8.30 21.39 15.33
CA ALA A 421 -7.93 20.68 14.11
C ALA A 421 -8.48 21.39 12.86
N ARG A 422 -9.72 21.92 12.94
CA ARG A 422 -10.31 22.76 11.86
C ARG A 422 -9.54 24.06 11.63
N LYS A 423 -9.05 24.71 12.70
CA LYS A 423 -8.22 25.93 12.56
C LYS A 423 -6.87 25.63 11.90
N LEU A 424 -6.22 24.50 12.24
CA LEU A 424 -5.01 24.04 11.57
C LEU A 424 -5.25 23.79 10.08
N ALA A 425 -6.35 23.14 9.74
CA ALA A 425 -6.77 22.89 8.37
C ALA A 425 -7.05 24.19 7.58
N ALA A 426 -7.73 25.16 8.21
CA ALA A 426 -8.05 26.45 7.60
C ALA A 426 -6.80 27.32 7.32
N VAL A 427 -5.76 27.17 8.14
CA VAL A 427 -4.47 27.87 7.93
C VAL A 427 -3.67 27.23 6.80
N ALA A 428 -3.82 25.92 6.56
CA ALA A 428 -3.16 25.21 5.47
C ALA A 428 -3.87 25.45 4.11
N GLY A 429 -5.18 25.68 4.12
CA GLY A 429 -6.00 25.88 2.90
C GLY A 429 -6.10 27.33 2.39
N ARG A 430 -5.47 28.28 3.06
CA ARG A 430 -5.40 29.67 2.56
C ARG A 430 -4.13 29.84 1.74
N GLN A 431 -4.26 29.61 0.45
CA GLN A 431 -3.46 30.16 -0.64
C GLN A 431 -4.39 30.65 -1.71
#